data_32ff65fda923bcf032b2cc2ea942c99f
#
_entry.id   32ff65fda923bcf032b2cc2ea942c99f
#
_cell.length_a   1.000
_cell.length_b   1.000
_cell.length_c   1.000
_cell.angle_alpha   90.00
_cell.angle_beta   90.00
_cell.angle_gamma   90.00
#
_symmetry.space_group_name_H-M   'P 1'
#
loop_
_entity.id
_entity.type
_entity.pdbx_description
1 polymer ?
#
loop_
_entity_poly.entity_id
_entity_poly.type
_entity_poly.pdbx_seq_one_letter_code
_entity_poly.pdbx_strand_id
1 'polypeptide(L)'
;MAVVVDIVTLKRRLPATRLVLFAWWWTIAETGGLVVAGWLFVRGRSNDATAHYRLMGNWANWLMRGMRVCLGATIEVMGAEALEGGGSVVLSRHVSLADSLLSAWAITQCGVEPRYVLKRELLADPCLDVVGLRLPNHFLDRSAADGGEELAAIGALTRDVEPESGTVVVIFPEGTRANSAKRQRAVAKIRETSPERAARLESLTALLPIRPAGTNALLDAAPGIDVIFARHTGLDGMDTFSGMWRRLASGVGPIELSFTRVVGSEVPMGDDRLAWLDQRWLEMDAEVSKRLQQQ
;
A
#
# COMPACT_ATOMS: atom_id res chain seq x y z
N MET A 1 5.68 6.16 -49.48
CA MET A 1 5.03 6.76 -48.28
C MET A 1 4.93 5.67 -47.23
N ALA A 2 5.93 5.57 -46.34
CA ALA A 2 5.97 4.55 -45.32
C ALA A 2 4.99 4.98 -44.19
N VAL A 3 3.97 4.17 -43.94
CA VAL A 3 3.07 4.32 -42.80
C VAL A 3 3.89 3.94 -41.55
N VAL A 4 4.49 4.90 -40.91
CA VAL A 4 5.00 4.74 -39.55
C VAL A 4 3.76 4.61 -38.67
N VAL A 5 3.34 3.38 -38.43
CA VAL A 5 2.31 3.10 -37.44
C VAL A 5 2.90 3.47 -36.09
N ASP A 6 2.44 4.59 -35.56
CA ASP A 6 2.85 5.06 -34.25
C ASP A 6 2.44 4.00 -33.21
N ILE A 7 3.43 3.23 -32.74
CA ILE A 7 3.27 2.12 -31.78
C ILE A 7 2.60 2.64 -30.49
N VAL A 8 2.78 3.91 -30.14
CA VAL A 8 2.14 4.55 -28.97
C VAL A 8 0.64 4.69 -29.20
N THR A 9 0.23 5.07 -30.43
CA THR A 9 -1.19 5.21 -30.79
C THR A 9 -1.87 3.84 -30.90
N LEU A 10 -1.18 2.82 -31.42
CA LEU A 10 -1.69 1.44 -31.46
C LEU A 10 -1.85 0.86 -30.05
N LYS A 11 -0.91 1.12 -29.15
CA LYS A 11 -1.00 0.75 -27.71
C LYS A 11 -2.19 1.40 -27.00
N ARG A 12 -2.60 2.60 -27.36
CA ARG A 12 -3.80 3.26 -26.80
C ARG A 12 -5.12 2.65 -27.28
N ARG A 13 -5.15 2.04 -28.46
CA ARG A 13 -6.38 1.57 -29.11
C ARG A 13 -6.80 0.12 -28.77
N LEU A 14 -5.96 -0.66 -28.09
CA LEU A 14 -6.24 -2.08 -27.80
C LEU A 14 -6.04 -2.40 -26.31
N PRO A 15 -6.97 -1.99 -25.41
CA PRO A 15 -6.86 -2.24 -23.97
C PRO A 15 -6.76 -3.73 -23.63
N ALA A 16 -7.44 -4.60 -24.38
CA ALA A 16 -7.36 -6.06 -24.21
C ALA A 16 -5.93 -6.58 -24.42
N THR A 17 -5.24 -6.13 -25.47
CA THR A 17 -3.86 -6.54 -25.75
C THR A 17 -2.90 -6.14 -24.63
N ARG A 18 -3.06 -4.95 -24.07
CA ARG A 18 -2.26 -4.47 -22.93
C ARG A 18 -2.45 -5.32 -21.70
N LEU A 19 -3.71 -5.66 -21.38
CA LEU A 19 -4.03 -6.54 -20.27
C LEU A 19 -3.47 -7.93 -20.44
N VAL A 20 -3.60 -8.52 -21.64
CA VAL A 20 -3.03 -9.83 -21.97
C VAL A 20 -1.50 -9.80 -21.81
N LEU A 21 -0.83 -8.78 -22.35
CA LEU A 21 0.61 -8.62 -22.22
C LEU A 21 1.02 -8.45 -20.74
N PHE A 22 0.26 -7.68 -19.98
CA PHE A 22 0.54 -7.50 -18.56
C PHE A 22 0.25 -8.77 -17.75
N ALA A 23 -0.79 -9.53 -18.08
CA ALA A 23 -1.07 -10.82 -17.45
C ALA A 23 0.07 -11.84 -17.71
N TRP A 24 0.57 -11.90 -18.93
CA TRP A 24 1.77 -12.70 -19.26
C TRP A 24 2.99 -12.24 -18.49
N TRP A 25 3.23 -10.95 -18.42
CA TRP A 25 4.34 -10.37 -17.67
C TRP A 25 4.23 -10.73 -16.18
N TRP A 26 3.03 -10.61 -15.62
CA TRP A 26 2.73 -11.03 -14.24
C TRP A 26 3.03 -12.51 -14.03
N THR A 27 2.52 -13.38 -14.91
CA THR A 27 2.76 -14.83 -14.82
C THR A 27 4.25 -15.19 -14.84
N ILE A 28 5.04 -14.48 -15.64
CA ILE A 28 6.50 -14.66 -15.67
C ILE A 28 7.12 -14.20 -14.34
N ALA A 29 6.67 -13.08 -13.79
CA ALA A 29 7.14 -12.58 -12.50
C ALA A 29 6.83 -13.56 -11.36
N GLU A 30 5.58 -14.08 -11.30
CA GLU A 30 5.14 -15.09 -10.34
C GLU A 30 6.00 -16.37 -10.46
N THR A 31 6.10 -16.91 -11.66
CA THR A 31 6.88 -18.13 -11.91
C THR A 31 8.35 -17.94 -11.51
N GLY A 32 8.95 -16.81 -11.90
CA GLY A 32 10.32 -16.46 -11.53
C GLY A 32 10.51 -16.33 -10.02
N GLY A 33 9.58 -15.70 -9.33
CA GLY A 33 9.57 -15.57 -7.88
C GLY A 33 9.52 -16.92 -7.17
N LEU A 34 8.61 -17.79 -7.60
CA LEU A 34 8.47 -19.15 -7.06
C LEU A 34 9.71 -20.02 -7.32
N VAL A 35 10.30 -19.92 -8.52
CA VAL A 35 11.55 -20.63 -8.84
C VAL A 35 12.68 -20.20 -7.93
N VAL A 36 12.85 -18.89 -7.70
CA VAL A 36 13.89 -18.38 -6.79
C VAL A 36 13.60 -18.78 -5.35
N ALA A 37 12.35 -18.73 -4.89
CA ALA A 37 11.97 -19.19 -3.55
C ALA A 37 12.25 -20.70 -3.38
N GLY A 38 11.93 -21.52 -4.38
CA GLY A 38 12.26 -22.96 -4.41
C GLY A 38 13.75 -23.23 -4.38
N TRP A 39 14.53 -22.42 -5.10
CA TRP A 39 16.00 -22.51 -5.08
C TRP A 39 16.58 -22.13 -3.69
N LEU A 40 16.04 -21.09 -3.03
CA LEU A 40 16.41 -20.74 -1.66
C LEU A 40 16.11 -21.89 -0.68
N PHE A 41 14.96 -22.55 -0.85
CA PHE A 41 14.60 -23.73 -0.06
C PHE A 41 15.62 -24.86 -0.24
N VAL A 42 15.96 -25.24 -1.49
CA VAL A 42 16.95 -26.30 -1.78
C VAL A 42 18.33 -25.96 -1.22
N ARG A 43 18.67 -24.68 -1.14
CA ARG A 43 19.93 -24.18 -0.56
C ARG A 43 19.92 -24.08 0.97
N GLY A 44 18.85 -24.50 1.64
CA GLY A 44 18.69 -24.38 3.10
C GLY A 44 18.52 -22.94 3.60
N ARG A 45 18.13 -22.01 2.72
CA ARG A 45 17.96 -20.58 3.01
C ARG A 45 16.47 -20.16 3.10
N SER A 46 15.60 -21.10 3.38
CA SER A 46 14.14 -20.82 3.50
C SER A 46 13.79 -19.82 4.60
N ASN A 47 14.61 -19.68 5.62
CA ASN A 47 14.43 -18.74 6.74
C ASN A 47 15.34 -17.50 6.65
N ASP A 48 15.99 -17.28 5.50
CA ASP A 48 16.83 -16.10 5.28
C ASP A 48 15.96 -14.90 4.88
N ALA A 49 15.58 -14.08 5.86
CA ALA A 49 14.73 -12.91 5.66
C ALA A 49 15.32 -11.94 4.62
N THR A 50 16.63 -11.68 4.67
CA THR A 50 17.31 -10.77 3.72
C THR A 50 17.19 -11.28 2.29
N ALA A 51 17.33 -12.60 2.05
CA ALA A 51 17.14 -13.17 0.72
C ALA A 51 15.69 -13.03 0.23
N HIS A 52 14.71 -13.17 1.14
CA HIS A 52 13.29 -13.01 0.80
C HIS A 52 12.90 -11.55 0.59
N TYR A 53 13.48 -10.59 1.33
CA TYR A 53 13.31 -9.16 1.05
C TYR A 53 13.88 -8.77 -0.32
N ARG A 54 15.05 -9.27 -0.68
CA ARG A 54 15.61 -9.07 -2.04
C ARG A 54 14.73 -9.67 -3.12
N LEU A 55 14.18 -10.87 -2.88
CA LEU A 55 13.24 -11.50 -3.80
C LEU A 55 11.98 -10.66 -3.97
N MET A 56 11.38 -10.21 -2.87
CA MET A 56 10.20 -9.33 -2.88
C MET A 56 10.47 -8.03 -3.63
N GLY A 57 11.58 -7.36 -3.36
CA GLY A 57 11.97 -6.12 -4.04
C GLY A 57 12.18 -6.32 -5.54
N ASN A 58 12.83 -7.40 -5.95
CA ASN A 58 13.02 -7.75 -7.36
C ASN A 58 11.69 -8.07 -8.05
N TRP A 59 10.82 -8.83 -7.40
CA TRP A 59 9.49 -9.17 -7.89
C TRP A 59 8.63 -7.90 -8.06
N ALA A 60 8.58 -7.03 -7.05
CA ALA A 60 7.87 -5.76 -7.13
C ALA A 60 8.42 -4.86 -8.25
N ASN A 61 9.74 -4.75 -8.38
CA ASN A 61 10.39 -3.97 -9.43
C ASN A 61 10.08 -4.53 -10.84
N TRP A 62 10.04 -5.85 -10.99
CA TRP A 62 9.66 -6.49 -12.24
C TRP A 62 8.22 -6.21 -12.62
N LEU A 63 7.28 -6.27 -11.66
CA LEU A 63 5.88 -5.94 -11.88
C LEU A 63 5.68 -4.44 -12.23
N MET A 64 6.40 -3.54 -11.53
CA MET A 64 6.36 -2.11 -11.86
C MET A 64 6.93 -1.82 -13.25
N ARG A 65 7.95 -2.56 -13.69
CA ARG A 65 8.42 -2.52 -15.09
C ARG A 65 7.32 -2.94 -16.07
N GLY A 66 6.60 -4.02 -15.75
CA GLY A 66 5.44 -4.47 -16.56
C GLY A 66 4.35 -3.41 -16.66
N MET A 67 4.02 -2.71 -15.58
CA MET A 67 3.08 -1.58 -15.61
C MET A 67 3.56 -0.47 -16.54
N ARG A 68 4.84 -0.13 -16.53
CA ARG A 68 5.41 0.87 -17.45
C ARG A 68 5.38 0.40 -18.89
N VAL A 69 5.85 -0.80 -19.17
CA VAL A 69 6.02 -1.34 -20.53
C VAL A 69 4.68 -1.72 -21.16
N CYS A 70 3.86 -2.48 -20.44
CA CYS A 70 2.61 -3.02 -20.98
C CYS A 70 1.45 -2.01 -20.90
N LEU A 71 1.37 -1.27 -19.79
CA LEU A 71 0.24 -0.37 -19.50
C LEU A 71 0.56 1.10 -19.77
N GLY A 72 1.84 1.45 -19.97
CA GLY A 72 2.27 2.82 -20.23
C GLY A 72 2.21 3.72 -19.00
N ALA A 73 2.19 3.15 -17.80
CA ALA A 73 2.18 3.91 -16.56
C ALA A 73 3.49 4.68 -16.39
N THR A 74 3.41 5.95 -16.02
CA THR A 74 4.52 6.73 -15.48
C THR A 74 4.38 6.79 -13.98
N ILE A 75 5.49 6.73 -13.24
CA ILE A 75 5.47 6.71 -11.78
C ILE A 75 6.48 7.73 -11.28
N GLU A 76 5.98 8.68 -10.53
CA GLU A 76 6.76 9.72 -9.88
C GLU A 76 6.72 9.51 -8.37
N VAL A 77 7.89 9.52 -7.72
CA VAL A 77 8.01 9.37 -6.28
C VAL A 77 8.58 10.67 -5.71
N MET A 78 7.89 11.24 -4.73
CA MET A 78 8.26 12.47 -4.03
C MET A 78 8.43 12.16 -2.54
N GLY A 79 9.40 12.81 -1.90
CA GLY A 79 9.65 12.64 -0.47
C GLY A 79 10.18 11.24 -0.12
N ALA A 80 10.91 10.59 -1.05
CA ALA A 80 11.50 9.26 -0.81
C ALA A 80 12.50 9.29 0.37
N GLU A 81 13.13 10.43 0.62
CA GLU A 81 14.01 10.70 1.77
C GLU A 81 13.30 10.48 3.12
N ALA A 82 11.97 10.61 3.16
CA ALA A 82 11.19 10.29 4.36
C ALA A 82 11.28 8.80 4.77
N LEU A 83 11.67 7.90 3.86
CA LEU A 83 11.85 6.47 4.11
C LEU A 83 13.27 6.11 4.57
N GLU A 84 14.23 7.02 4.41
CA GLU A 84 15.63 6.75 4.76
C GLU A 84 15.78 6.34 6.24
N GLY A 85 16.66 5.37 6.49
CA GLY A 85 16.89 4.82 7.82
C GLY A 85 15.78 3.89 8.34
N GLY A 86 14.59 3.88 7.76
CA GLY A 86 13.45 3.11 8.29
C GLY A 86 12.96 3.66 9.63
N GLY A 87 12.72 2.78 10.62
CA GLY A 87 12.35 3.15 11.99
C GLY A 87 11.00 3.85 12.10
N SER A 88 9.99 3.43 11.31
CA SER A 88 8.73 4.16 11.25
C SER A 88 7.51 3.27 10.93
N VAL A 89 6.34 3.79 11.25
CA VAL A 89 5.04 3.25 10.81
C VAL A 89 4.56 4.04 9.60
N VAL A 90 4.31 3.35 8.49
CA VAL A 90 3.78 3.94 7.25
C VAL A 90 2.28 3.76 7.19
N LEU A 91 1.54 4.86 7.23
CA LEU A 91 0.09 4.91 7.06
C LEU A 91 -0.20 5.21 5.58
N SER A 92 -0.58 4.19 4.83
CA SER A 92 -0.75 4.31 3.38
C SER A 92 -2.22 4.42 2.97
N ARG A 93 -2.50 5.29 2.01
CA ARG A 93 -3.80 5.36 1.32
C ARG A 93 -4.11 4.03 0.63
N HIS A 94 -5.41 3.65 0.61
CA HIS A 94 -5.84 2.40 -0.02
C HIS A 94 -7.01 2.61 -0.99
N VAL A 95 -6.76 2.60 -2.29
CA VAL A 95 -7.76 2.87 -3.34
C VAL A 95 -7.79 1.81 -4.45
N SER A 96 -6.71 1.05 -4.60
CA SER A 96 -6.57 0.09 -5.70
C SER A 96 -6.06 -1.29 -5.25
N LEU A 97 -6.08 -2.23 -6.20
CA LEU A 97 -5.44 -3.55 -6.03
C LEU A 97 -3.91 -3.48 -6.03
N ALA A 98 -3.35 -2.40 -6.60
CA ALA A 98 -1.91 -2.25 -6.80
C ALA A 98 -1.21 -1.45 -5.69
N ASP A 99 -1.93 -0.94 -4.69
CA ASP A 99 -1.36 -0.05 -3.67
C ASP A 99 -0.25 -0.70 -2.84
N SER A 100 -0.45 -1.96 -2.44
CA SER A 100 0.57 -2.70 -1.69
C SER A 100 1.81 -2.99 -2.53
N LEU A 101 1.64 -3.28 -3.82
CA LEU A 101 2.74 -3.46 -4.76
C LEU A 101 3.51 -2.14 -4.96
N LEU A 102 2.78 -1.03 -5.14
CA LEU A 102 3.38 0.30 -5.34
C LEU A 102 4.20 0.71 -4.11
N SER A 103 3.64 0.54 -2.90
CA SER A 103 4.36 0.85 -1.66
C SER A 103 5.55 -0.08 -1.44
N ALA A 104 5.42 -1.40 -1.67
CA ALA A 104 6.51 -2.36 -1.54
C ALA A 104 7.67 -2.02 -2.49
N TRP A 105 7.34 -1.71 -3.75
CA TRP A 105 8.35 -1.28 -4.70
C TRP A 105 9.07 -0.02 -4.23
N ALA A 106 8.35 1.05 -3.88
CA ALA A 106 8.97 2.32 -3.52
C ALA A 106 9.84 2.21 -2.25
N ILE A 107 9.36 1.51 -1.22
CA ILE A 107 10.09 1.32 0.04
C ILE A 107 11.38 0.50 -0.20
N THR A 108 11.28 -0.58 -0.96
CA THR A 108 12.46 -1.43 -1.23
C THR A 108 13.48 -0.76 -2.15
N GLN A 109 13.08 0.21 -3.00
CA GLN A 109 14.04 1.01 -3.77
C GLN A 109 14.88 1.93 -2.88
N CYS A 110 14.38 2.31 -1.70
CA CYS A 110 15.13 3.07 -0.69
C CYS A 110 16.03 2.16 0.20
N GLY A 111 16.12 0.86 -0.09
CA GLY A 111 16.89 -0.10 0.70
C GLY A 111 16.25 -0.44 2.06
N VAL A 112 14.97 -0.15 2.24
CA VAL A 112 14.22 -0.35 3.48
C VAL A 112 13.37 -1.62 3.38
N GLU A 113 13.27 -2.36 4.47
CA GLU A 113 12.55 -3.63 4.58
C GLU A 113 11.14 -3.40 5.17
N PRO A 114 10.07 -3.48 4.35
CA PRO A 114 8.72 -3.28 4.84
C PRO A 114 8.14 -4.55 5.47
N ARG A 115 7.49 -4.40 6.63
CA ARG A 115 6.60 -5.37 7.24
C ARG A 115 5.17 -4.91 7.04
N TYR A 116 4.29 -5.79 6.61
CA TYR A 116 2.92 -5.42 6.24
C TYR A 116 1.88 -6.00 7.17
N VAL A 117 0.84 -5.20 7.44
CA VAL A 117 -0.47 -5.69 7.89
C VAL A 117 -1.33 -5.91 6.65
N LEU A 118 -1.53 -7.17 6.27
CA LEU A 118 -2.20 -7.58 5.03
C LEU A 118 -3.50 -8.33 5.36
N LYS A 119 -4.36 -8.48 4.36
CA LYS A 119 -5.52 -9.36 4.47
C LYS A 119 -5.13 -10.80 4.19
N ARG A 120 -5.68 -11.75 4.95
CA ARG A 120 -5.43 -13.18 4.78
C ARG A 120 -5.81 -13.68 3.38
N GLU A 121 -6.83 -13.10 2.76
CA GLU A 121 -7.25 -13.46 1.40
C GLU A 121 -6.17 -13.21 0.33
N LEU A 122 -5.18 -12.36 0.62
CA LEU A 122 -4.03 -12.13 -0.27
C LEU A 122 -3.08 -13.33 -0.37
N LEU A 123 -3.16 -14.31 0.54
CA LEU A 123 -2.45 -15.58 0.43
C LEU A 123 -2.95 -16.47 -0.73
N ALA A 124 -4.01 -16.07 -1.41
CA ALA A 124 -4.40 -16.69 -2.69
C ALA A 124 -3.41 -16.39 -3.83
N ASP A 125 -2.55 -15.37 -3.68
CA ASP A 125 -1.43 -15.09 -4.59
C ASP A 125 -0.25 -16.00 -4.22
N PRO A 126 0.26 -16.84 -5.16
CA PRO A 126 1.29 -17.84 -4.85
C PRO A 126 2.62 -17.26 -4.36
N CYS A 127 3.05 -16.10 -4.89
CA CYS A 127 4.26 -15.44 -4.42
C CYS A 127 4.09 -14.85 -3.03
N LEU A 128 2.92 -14.24 -2.74
CA LEU A 128 2.61 -13.73 -1.40
C LEU A 128 2.46 -14.86 -0.37
N ASP A 129 1.90 -16.00 -0.74
CA ASP A 129 1.86 -17.18 0.14
C ASP A 129 3.28 -17.66 0.49
N VAL A 130 4.11 -17.90 -0.51
CA VAL A 130 5.46 -18.48 -0.31
C VAL A 130 6.43 -17.47 0.29
N VAL A 131 6.49 -16.24 -0.21
CA VAL A 131 7.47 -15.22 0.22
C VAL A 131 6.93 -14.40 1.40
N GLY A 132 5.66 -14.02 1.36
CA GLY A 132 5.05 -13.17 2.38
C GLY A 132 4.99 -13.82 3.76
N LEU A 133 4.79 -15.15 3.84
CA LEU A 133 4.82 -15.91 5.10
C LEU A 133 6.24 -16.13 5.66
N ARG A 134 7.29 -15.89 4.87
CA ARG A 134 8.69 -15.97 5.30
C ARG A 134 9.26 -14.63 5.74
N LEU A 135 8.52 -13.57 5.52
CA LEU A 135 8.80 -12.22 6.01
C LEU A 135 7.94 -11.93 7.24
N PRO A 136 8.34 -11.03 8.13
CA PRO A 136 7.60 -10.69 9.33
C PRO A 136 6.36 -9.82 8.99
N ASN A 137 5.47 -10.37 8.18
CA ASN A 137 4.17 -9.78 7.87
C ASN A 137 3.10 -10.35 8.80
N HIS A 138 2.02 -9.59 9.03
CA HIS A 138 0.82 -10.09 9.69
C HIS A 138 -0.35 -10.17 8.71
N PHE A 139 -0.93 -11.39 8.57
CA PHE A 139 -2.08 -11.65 7.72
C PHE A 139 -3.36 -11.67 8.56
N LEU A 140 -4.04 -10.53 8.58
CA LEU A 140 -5.23 -10.26 9.38
C LEU A 140 -6.39 -11.18 9.01
N ASP A 141 -6.87 -11.96 9.97
CA ASP A 141 -8.12 -12.70 9.87
C ASP A 141 -9.27 -11.90 10.51
N ARG A 142 -10.16 -11.36 9.66
CA ARG A 142 -11.30 -10.56 10.12
C ARG A 142 -12.43 -11.39 10.72
N SER A 143 -12.37 -12.70 10.57
CA SER A 143 -13.30 -13.65 11.15
C SER A 143 -12.82 -14.20 12.50
N ALA A 144 -11.62 -13.84 12.93
CA ALA A 144 -11.08 -14.25 14.21
C ALA A 144 -12.00 -13.83 15.36
N ALA A 145 -12.27 -14.75 16.26
CA ALA A 145 -13.18 -14.53 17.39
C ALA A 145 -12.60 -13.57 18.44
N ASP A 146 -11.28 -13.44 18.52
CA ASP A 146 -10.57 -12.57 19.46
C ASP A 146 -9.86 -11.42 18.73
N GLY A 147 -10.48 -10.24 18.75
CA GLY A 147 -9.89 -9.02 18.23
C GLY A 147 -8.66 -8.53 19.03
N GLY A 148 -8.52 -8.96 20.28
CA GLY A 148 -7.40 -8.60 21.16
C GLY A 148 -6.10 -9.29 20.72
N GLU A 149 -6.16 -10.59 20.40
CA GLU A 149 -5.01 -11.33 19.87
C GLU A 149 -4.54 -10.77 18.54
N GLU A 150 -5.46 -10.42 17.65
CA GLU A 150 -5.14 -9.78 16.37
C GLU A 150 -4.43 -8.43 16.56
N LEU A 151 -4.90 -7.58 17.47
CA LEU A 151 -4.26 -6.30 17.77
C LEU A 151 -2.88 -6.49 18.41
N ALA A 152 -2.72 -7.48 19.29
CA ALA A 152 -1.42 -7.81 19.89
C ALA A 152 -0.41 -8.30 18.83
N ALA A 153 -0.86 -9.09 17.85
CA ALA A 153 -0.04 -9.55 16.73
C ALA A 153 0.34 -8.40 15.80
N ILE A 154 -0.57 -7.47 15.51
CA ILE A 154 -0.27 -6.23 14.76
C ILE A 154 0.80 -5.42 15.52
N GLY A 155 0.60 -5.15 16.80
CA GLY A 155 1.56 -4.40 17.62
C GLY A 155 2.94 -5.06 17.69
N ALA A 156 3.00 -6.39 17.62
CA ALA A 156 4.27 -7.12 17.62
C ALA A 156 5.19 -6.77 16.43
N LEU A 157 4.63 -6.26 15.32
CA LEU A 157 5.41 -5.88 14.15
C LEU A 157 6.34 -4.68 14.39
N THR A 158 6.05 -3.84 15.39
CA THR A 158 6.84 -2.62 15.69
C THR A 158 7.76 -2.76 16.90
N ARG A 159 7.66 -3.84 17.70
CA ARG A 159 8.40 -3.96 18.98
C ARG A 159 9.92 -3.87 18.87
N ASP A 160 10.46 -4.32 17.76
CA ASP A 160 11.90 -4.35 17.44
C ASP A 160 12.28 -3.36 16.33
N VAL A 161 11.39 -2.43 16.01
CA VAL A 161 11.64 -1.39 15.01
C VAL A 161 12.21 -0.17 15.71
N GLU A 162 13.50 0.02 15.57
CA GLU A 162 14.25 1.16 16.12
C GLU A 162 14.57 2.19 15.04
N PRO A 163 14.89 3.43 15.38
CA PRO A 163 15.42 4.39 14.43
C PRO A 163 16.62 3.79 13.68
N GLU A 164 16.70 4.05 12.39
CA GLU A 164 17.76 3.56 11.49
C GLU A 164 17.87 2.01 11.39
N SER A 165 16.85 1.28 11.86
CA SER A 165 16.81 -0.19 11.73
C SER A 165 16.72 -0.68 10.28
N GLY A 166 16.50 0.21 9.31
CA GLY A 166 16.23 -0.16 7.92
C GLY A 166 14.87 -0.82 7.73
N THR A 167 14.00 -0.81 8.74
CA THR A 167 12.68 -1.48 8.73
C THR A 167 11.55 -0.47 8.90
N VAL A 168 10.45 -0.68 8.18
CA VAL A 168 9.20 0.08 8.38
C VAL A 168 8.01 -0.88 8.49
N VAL A 169 6.97 -0.47 9.23
CA VAL A 169 5.72 -1.22 9.29
C VAL A 169 4.64 -0.49 8.51
N VAL A 170 4.07 -1.14 7.52
CA VAL A 170 3.09 -0.55 6.61
C VAL A 170 1.69 -1.05 6.95
N ILE A 171 0.78 -0.12 7.18
CA ILE A 171 -0.64 -0.41 7.37
C ILE A 171 -1.49 0.48 6.46
N PHE A 172 -2.61 -0.08 6.00
CA PHE A 172 -3.67 0.64 5.28
C PHE A 172 -4.82 0.94 6.27
N PRO A 173 -4.80 2.09 6.97
CA PRO A 173 -5.69 2.33 8.11
C PRO A 173 -7.17 2.46 7.72
N GLU A 174 -7.47 2.66 6.45
CA GLU A 174 -8.83 2.61 5.88
C GLU A 174 -9.47 1.21 6.00
N GLY A 175 -8.61 0.18 6.07
CA GLY A 175 -9.02 -1.22 6.18
C GLY A 175 -9.74 -1.78 4.94
N THR A 176 -10.01 -0.99 3.92
CA THR A 176 -10.58 -1.42 2.63
C THR A 176 -10.31 -0.34 1.58
N ARG A 177 -10.32 -0.72 0.31
CA ARG A 177 -10.14 0.21 -0.81
C ARG A 177 -11.23 1.26 -0.83
N ALA A 178 -10.82 2.55 -0.90
CA ALA A 178 -11.71 3.70 -0.87
C ALA A 178 -12.60 3.80 -2.11
N ASN A 179 -13.85 4.14 -1.89
CA ASN A 179 -14.77 4.68 -2.87
C ASN A 179 -15.86 5.51 -2.16
N SER A 180 -16.62 6.31 -2.91
CA SER A 180 -17.61 7.24 -2.36
C SER A 180 -18.69 6.55 -1.51
N ALA A 181 -19.21 5.42 -1.97
CA ALA A 181 -20.27 4.69 -1.25
C ALA A 181 -19.77 4.09 0.09
N LYS A 182 -18.52 3.61 0.13
CA LYS A 182 -17.92 3.12 1.37
C LYS A 182 -17.61 4.25 2.34
N ARG A 183 -17.19 5.42 1.83
CA ARG A 183 -16.93 6.60 2.64
C ARG A 183 -18.19 7.07 3.35
N GLN A 184 -19.28 7.26 2.60
CA GLN A 184 -20.57 7.64 3.17
C GLN A 184 -21.04 6.68 4.26
N ARG A 185 -20.95 5.36 4.02
CA ARG A 185 -21.28 4.33 5.01
C ARG A 185 -20.39 4.36 6.24
N ALA A 186 -19.07 4.60 6.05
CA ALA A 186 -18.12 4.66 7.16
C ALA A 186 -18.40 5.88 8.05
N VAL A 187 -18.64 7.07 7.47
CA VAL A 187 -18.99 8.28 8.21
C VAL A 187 -20.34 8.12 8.92
N ALA A 188 -21.35 7.54 8.26
CA ALA A 188 -22.65 7.26 8.87
C ALA A 188 -22.51 6.34 10.09
N LYS A 189 -21.70 5.28 9.99
CA LYS A 189 -21.45 4.38 11.12
C LYS A 189 -20.72 5.07 12.29
N ILE A 190 -19.76 5.96 11.99
CA ILE A 190 -19.08 6.75 13.03
C ILE A 190 -20.07 7.69 13.72
N ARG A 191 -21.02 8.25 12.99
CA ARG A 191 -22.04 9.17 13.54
C ARG A 191 -22.91 8.49 14.62
N GLU A 192 -23.13 7.18 14.53
CA GLU A 192 -23.89 6.42 15.55
C GLU A 192 -23.18 6.40 16.92
N THR A 193 -21.84 6.44 16.93
CA THR A 193 -21.03 6.31 18.16
C THR A 193 -20.30 7.60 18.54
N SER A 194 -19.97 8.45 17.58
CA SER A 194 -19.24 9.71 17.78
C SER A 194 -19.68 10.77 16.78
N PRO A 195 -20.80 11.47 17.02
CA PRO A 195 -21.34 12.48 16.11
C PRO A 195 -20.34 13.60 15.80
N GLU A 196 -19.58 14.05 16.80
CA GLU A 196 -18.58 15.12 16.63
C GLU A 196 -17.43 14.68 15.69
N ARG A 197 -16.94 13.45 15.84
CA ARG A 197 -15.91 12.89 14.94
C ARG A 197 -16.47 12.76 13.51
N ALA A 198 -17.71 12.28 13.39
CA ALA A 198 -18.35 12.16 12.08
C ALA A 198 -18.48 13.53 11.38
N ALA A 199 -18.87 14.57 12.10
CA ALA A 199 -18.98 15.92 11.55
C ALA A 199 -17.63 16.44 11.02
N ARG A 200 -16.53 16.18 11.72
CA ARG A 200 -15.18 16.52 11.21
C ARG A 200 -14.83 15.76 9.94
N LEU A 201 -15.18 14.48 9.85
CA LEU A 201 -14.83 13.59 8.74
C LEU A 201 -15.78 13.68 7.53
N GLU A 202 -16.87 14.45 7.61
CA GLU A 202 -17.77 14.70 6.48
C GLU A 202 -17.10 15.40 5.30
N SER A 203 -16.02 16.15 5.56
CA SER A 203 -15.24 16.83 4.53
C SER A 203 -14.36 15.91 3.69
N LEU A 204 -14.17 14.62 4.07
CA LEU A 204 -13.42 13.65 3.28
C LEU A 204 -14.03 13.45 1.90
N THR A 205 -13.21 13.54 0.87
CA THR A 205 -13.64 13.42 -0.54
C THR A 205 -12.93 12.29 -1.29
N ALA A 206 -11.70 11.96 -0.95
CA ALA A 206 -10.89 10.94 -1.61
C ALA A 206 -10.63 9.71 -0.73
N LEU A 207 -10.40 9.90 0.57
CA LEU A 207 -10.05 8.85 1.52
C LEU A 207 -11.27 8.31 2.30
N LEU A 208 -11.10 7.16 2.96
CA LEU A 208 -12.03 6.69 4.00
C LEU A 208 -11.55 7.14 5.39
N PRO A 209 -12.46 7.26 6.37
CA PRO A 209 -12.06 7.44 7.76
C PRO A 209 -11.08 6.37 8.23
N ILE A 210 -10.10 6.76 9.03
CA ILE A 210 -9.17 5.84 9.69
C ILE A 210 -9.93 4.91 10.65
N ARG A 211 -9.57 3.63 10.62
CA ARG A 211 -9.88 2.64 11.67
C ARG A 211 -8.70 2.62 12.65
N PRO A 212 -8.83 3.22 13.82
CA PRO A 212 -7.68 3.52 14.66
C PRO A 212 -7.06 2.31 15.34
N ALA A 213 -7.80 1.22 15.54
CA ALA A 213 -7.37 0.11 16.38
C ALA A 213 -6.02 -0.49 15.95
N GLY A 214 -5.84 -0.84 14.68
CA GLY A 214 -4.57 -1.38 14.17
C GLY A 214 -3.43 -0.36 14.22
N THR A 215 -3.70 0.89 13.88
CA THR A 215 -2.71 1.97 13.96
C THR A 215 -2.29 2.21 15.41
N ASN A 216 -3.25 2.26 16.34
CA ASN A 216 -2.94 2.42 17.77
C ASN A 216 -2.13 1.24 18.30
N ALA A 217 -2.46 0.01 17.91
CA ALA A 217 -1.69 -1.17 18.34
C ALA A 217 -0.22 -1.10 17.92
N LEU A 218 0.09 -0.59 16.72
CA LEU A 218 1.47 -0.36 16.26
C LEU A 218 2.17 0.73 17.07
N LEU A 219 1.50 1.88 17.28
CA LEU A 219 2.09 3.04 17.95
C LEU A 219 2.22 2.84 19.47
N ASP A 220 1.32 2.06 20.10
CA ASP A 220 1.41 1.72 21.51
C ASP A 220 2.53 0.72 21.80
N ALA A 221 2.81 -0.17 20.85
CA ALA A 221 3.90 -1.14 20.97
C ALA A 221 5.31 -0.54 20.78
N ALA A 222 5.41 0.64 20.15
CA ALA A 222 6.66 1.37 19.93
C ALA A 222 6.45 2.88 20.18
N PRO A 223 6.36 3.31 21.45
CA PRO A 223 6.17 4.71 21.80
C PRO A 223 7.31 5.59 21.26
N GLY A 224 6.96 6.70 20.62
CA GLY A 224 7.94 7.62 20.03
C GLY A 224 8.47 7.20 18.66
N ILE A 225 7.90 6.15 18.05
CA ILE A 225 8.21 5.79 16.66
C ILE A 225 7.69 6.85 15.69
N ASP A 226 8.46 7.13 14.64
CA ASP A 226 8.05 8.05 13.60
C ASP A 226 6.87 7.51 12.78
N VAL A 227 6.07 8.43 12.24
CA VAL A 227 4.93 8.10 11.38
C VAL A 227 5.15 8.69 10.00
N ILE A 228 5.01 7.88 8.97
CA ILE A 228 5.06 8.32 7.58
C ILE A 228 3.67 8.21 6.96
N PHE A 229 3.18 9.31 6.41
CA PHE A 229 1.97 9.32 5.62
C PHE A 229 2.33 9.10 4.15
N ALA A 230 1.81 8.01 3.57
CA ALA A 230 2.03 7.65 2.18
C ALA A 230 0.75 7.88 1.37
N ARG A 231 0.76 8.86 0.48
CA ARG A 231 -0.33 9.16 -0.43
C ARG A 231 0.05 8.88 -1.87
N HIS A 232 -0.92 8.48 -2.65
CA HIS A 232 -0.74 8.33 -4.10
C HIS A 232 -2.02 8.72 -4.85
N THR A 233 -1.85 9.07 -6.13
CA THR A 233 -2.91 9.32 -7.11
C THR A 233 -2.61 8.56 -8.40
N GLY A 234 -3.56 8.54 -9.34
CA GLY A 234 -3.40 7.86 -10.62
C GLY A 234 -3.91 6.40 -10.64
N LEU A 235 -4.20 5.81 -9.47
CA LEU A 235 -4.81 4.47 -9.35
C LEU A 235 -6.30 4.53 -8.95
N ASP A 236 -6.88 5.72 -8.94
CA ASP A 236 -8.28 5.95 -8.58
C ASP A 236 -9.22 5.28 -9.59
N GLY A 237 -10.29 4.67 -9.06
CA GLY A 237 -11.23 3.89 -9.87
C GLY A 237 -10.78 2.47 -10.21
N MET A 238 -9.62 2.02 -9.70
CA MET A 238 -9.11 0.64 -9.85
C MET A 238 -9.40 -0.23 -8.61
N ASP A 239 -10.44 0.08 -7.85
CA ASP A 239 -10.86 -0.66 -6.65
C ASP A 239 -11.48 -2.02 -6.97
N THR A 240 -11.93 -2.22 -8.21
CA THR A 240 -12.51 -3.45 -8.74
C THR A 240 -11.85 -3.84 -10.06
N PHE A 241 -12.01 -5.11 -10.47
CA PHE A 241 -11.52 -5.57 -11.77
C PHE A 241 -12.15 -4.79 -12.95
N SER A 242 -13.47 -4.54 -12.88
CA SER A 242 -14.16 -3.75 -13.91
C SER A 242 -13.71 -2.28 -13.93
N GLY A 243 -13.40 -1.70 -12.77
CA GLY A 243 -12.83 -0.37 -12.65
C GLY A 243 -11.44 -0.30 -13.27
N MET A 244 -10.60 -1.28 -12.96
CA MET A 244 -9.27 -1.43 -13.54
C MET A 244 -9.34 -1.53 -15.06
N TRP A 245 -10.24 -2.38 -15.60
CA TRP A 245 -10.46 -2.51 -17.05
C TRP A 245 -10.80 -1.18 -17.70
N ARG A 246 -11.78 -0.45 -17.15
CA ARG A 246 -12.19 0.86 -17.66
C ARG A 246 -11.05 1.87 -17.65
N ARG A 247 -10.28 1.91 -16.55
CA ARG A 247 -9.14 2.82 -16.40
C ARG A 247 -8.03 2.51 -17.41
N LEU A 248 -7.72 1.23 -17.63
CA LEU A 248 -6.75 0.80 -18.63
C LEU A 248 -7.21 1.10 -20.07
N ALA A 249 -8.51 1.04 -20.34
CA ALA A 249 -9.08 1.41 -21.62
C ALA A 249 -8.94 2.91 -21.91
N SER A 250 -9.11 3.75 -20.91
CA SER A 250 -8.93 5.22 -21.04
C SER A 250 -7.45 5.67 -20.97
N GLY A 251 -6.55 4.78 -20.60
CA GLY A 251 -5.14 5.05 -20.36
C GLY A 251 -4.83 5.27 -18.87
N VAL A 252 -3.67 4.76 -18.44
CA VAL A 252 -3.15 5.02 -17.08
C VAL A 252 -2.42 6.36 -17.13
N GLY A 253 -2.94 7.35 -16.40
CA GLY A 253 -2.25 8.63 -16.20
C GLY A 253 -0.99 8.45 -15.33
N PRO A 254 -0.29 9.54 -15.03
CA PRO A 254 0.83 9.49 -14.11
C PRO A 254 0.35 8.99 -12.74
N ILE A 255 1.13 8.09 -12.15
CA ILE A 255 0.97 7.64 -10.78
C ILE A 255 1.95 8.49 -9.97
N GLU A 256 1.43 9.30 -9.07
CA GLU A 256 2.23 10.08 -8.14
C GLU A 256 2.18 9.41 -6.77
N LEU A 257 3.33 9.11 -6.18
CA LEU A 257 3.47 8.57 -4.83
C LEU A 257 4.29 9.56 -4.00
N SER A 258 3.83 9.89 -2.82
CA SER A 258 4.51 10.84 -1.96
C SER A 258 4.51 10.37 -0.51
N PHE A 259 5.64 10.61 0.17
CA PHE A 259 5.86 10.29 1.57
C PHE A 259 6.11 11.57 2.38
N THR A 260 5.54 11.62 3.57
CA THR A 260 5.75 12.74 4.52
C THR A 260 5.96 12.13 5.91
N ARG A 261 7.14 12.37 6.50
CA ARG A 261 7.51 11.87 7.84
C ARG A 261 7.09 12.88 8.90
N VAL A 262 6.55 12.38 9.99
CA VAL A 262 6.32 13.10 11.26
C VAL A 262 7.16 12.41 12.33
N VAL A 263 8.00 13.16 13.02
CA VAL A 263 8.85 12.62 14.07
C VAL A 263 8.02 12.14 15.27
N GLY A 264 8.44 11.06 15.89
CA GLY A 264 7.68 10.39 16.94
C GLY A 264 7.36 11.27 18.13
N SER A 265 8.21 12.28 18.42
CA SER A 265 7.95 13.27 19.49
C SER A 265 6.72 14.18 19.24
N GLU A 266 6.29 14.30 17.97
CA GLU A 266 5.08 15.05 17.59
C GLU A 266 3.82 14.17 17.55
N VAL A 267 3.97 12.85 17.72
CA VAL A 267 2.84 11.90 17.71
C VAL A 267 2.24 11.83 19.10
N PRO A 268 0.98 12.25 19.29
CA PRO A 268 0.35 12.19 20.61
C PRO A 268 0.15 10.77 21.11
N MET A 269 0.12 10.60 22.41
CA MET A 269 -0.26 9.35 23.07
C MET A 269 -1.67 9.42 23.63
N GLY A 270 -2.28 8.24 23.84
CA GLY A 270 -3.60 8.16 24.48
C GLY A 270 -4.74 8.76 23.64
N ASP A 271 -5.67 9.45 24.31
CA ASP A 271 -6.92 9.91 23.72
C ASP A 271 -6.74 10.97 22.62
N ASP A 272 -5.71 11.81 22.71
CA ASP A 272 -5.44 12.87 21.75
C ASP A 272 -4.98 12.32 20.40
N ARG A 273 -4.44 11.10 20.36
CA ARG A 273 -3.91 10.48 19.13
C ARG A 273 -4.98 10.35 18.04
N LEU A 274 -6.21 9.97 18.40
CA LEU A 274 -7.27 9.80 17.40
C LEU A 274 -7.61 11.12 16.71
N ALA A 275 -7.69 12.21 17.46
CA ALA A 275 -7.97 13.53 16.89
C ALA A 275 -6.82 14.00 15.98
N TRP A 276 -5.58 13.75 16.39
CA TRP A 276 -4.39 14.03 15.60
C TRP A 276 -4.36 13.21 14.31
N LEU A 277 -4.63 11.90 14.37
CA LEU A 277 -4.70 11.04 13.18
C LEU A 277 -5.78 11.51 12.21
N ASP A 278 -6.99 11.84 12.71
CA ASP A 278 -8.06 12.37 11.88
C ASP A 278 -7.65 13.68 11.20
N GLN A 279 -6.98 14.59 11.92
CA GLN A 279 -6.50 15.86 11.38
C GLN A 279 -5.47 15.65 10.26
N ARG A 280 -4.44 14.85 10.49
CA ARG A 280 -3.42 14.53 9.48
C ARG A 280 -4.03 13.82 8.26
N TRP A 281 -5.04 12.99 8.49
CA TRP A 281 -5.75 12.28 7.42
C TRP A 281 -6.60 13.22 6.56
N LEU A 282 -7.23 14.22 7.16
CA LEU A 282 -7.95 15.29 6.46
C LEU A 282 -7.01 16.16 5.62
N GLU A 283 -5.83 16.49 6.15
CA GLU A 283 -4.79 17.22 5.41
C GLU A 283 -4.36 16.41 4.17
N MET A 284 -4.12 15.11 4.34
CA MET A 284 -3.79 14.21 3.23
C MET A 284 -4.94 14.10 2.21
N ASP A 285 -6.20 14.03 2.65
CA ASP A 285 -7.38 14.01 1.77
C ASP A 285 -7.45 15.26 0.91
N ALA A 286 -7.23 16.42 1.51
CA ALA A 286 -7.25 17.70 0.79
C ALA A 286 -6.16 17.76 -0.30
N GLU A 287 -4.94 17.28 0.00
CA GLU A 287 -3.86 17.21 -0.97
C GLU A 287 -4.16 16.23 -2.10
N VAL A 288 -4.67 15.02 -1.78
CA VAL A 288 -5.08 14.03 -2.78
C VAL A 288 -6.19 14.59 -3.66
N SER A 289 -7.21 15.21 -3.07
CA SER A 289 -8.33 15.79 -3.80
C SER A 289 -7.89 16.90 -4.76
N LYS A 290 -6.97 17.76 -4.32
CA LYS A 290 -6.36 18.79 -5.16
C LYS A 290 -5.64 18.19 -6.36
N ARG A 291 -4.87 17.11 -6.16
CA ARG A 291 -4.15 16.42 -7.24
C ARG A 291 -5.11 15.72 -8.22
N LEU A 292 -6.17 15.08 -7.71
CA LEU A 292 -7.17 14.45 -8.56
C LEU A 292 -7.93 15.43 -9.45
N GLN A 293 -8.09 16.68 -9.03
CA GLN A 293 -8.71 17.74 -9.84
C GLN A 293 -7.77 18.25 -10.95
N GLN A 294 -6.47 18.04 -10.82
CA GLN A 294 -5.44 18.47 -11.79
C GLN A 294 -5.12 17.39 -12.85
N GLN A 295 -5.57 16.15 -12.66
CA GLN A 295 -5.40 15.00 -13.57
C GLN A 295 -6.59 14.85 -14.52
#